data_1fbb7c322a3b8a886527827ff26b2b37
#
_entry.id   1fbb7c322a3b8a886527827ff26b2b37
#
_cell.length_a   1.000
_cell.length_b   1.000
_cell.length_c   1.000
_cell.angle_alpha   90.00
_cell.angle_beta   90.00
_cell.angle_gamma   90.00
#
_symmetry.space_group_name_H-M   'P 1'
#
loop_
_entity.id
_entity.type
_entity.pdbx_description
1 polymer ?
#
loop_
_entity_poly.entity_id
_entity_poly.type
_entity_poly.pdbx_seq_one_letter_code
_entity_poly.pdbx_strand_id
1 'polypeptide(L)'
;MKYIQLIFYVLILSSCGSNIHYSTEIEIVLERLDEIIANKKIIEGQKENRIAGLRTDINAYTSETDLYNIYDDLFDEYFQYNIDSTIFYAWRKIDLAQTIGDLGLMKDAVIDLAERYTMSGLYDATLNLFDEYDYGWLNNGRYLSTLNTVYSNLEKSSNDSVLAGKYCAKKEVYRQALLSNLEEDDISRIFVQTDILLEKNRDREVLDLLLPWIEKNDLSLENKGIIYYIIARAYRMIGDSENAILWYAKSAESDLLVPKYEYRSLYELARELYEKKDIERAYTYIKRSVEDAIQSNAQLHKQFAYQILPVISNSYDDYVAEKNKAILYALSISILLLILLVILSIDLVRKRARVLIAEKQTKENNLKLKELTDELQKNVRILQEANQVKDLYLGRYLNMCSDYIDGLEKYRISLRKVGREGGDVMDALKSKEFMEKALDEFYSQFDATFLDLFPDFIPQLNELLQEDAKISYHSKERLLTTELRVLALIRLGVNDSVKIARFLRRSVSTIYNYRVKMRNSSTCDRKKFENRLMQIGR
;
A
#
# COMPACT_ATOMS: atom_id res chain seq x y z
N MET A 1 42.33 2.26 4.40
CA MET A 1 41.48 2.25 5.61
C MET A 1 40.69 3.53 5.80
N LYS A 2 41.25 4.75 5.76
CA LYS A 2 40.50 6.02 5.92
C LYS A 2 39.39 6.24 4.90
N TYR A 3 39.53 5.79 3.65
CA TYR A 3 38.53 5.93 2.58
C TYR A 3 37.38 4.92 2.71
N ILE A 4 37.64 3.73 3.28
CA ILE A 4 36.58 2.74 3.58
C ILE A 4 35.69 3.24 4.73
N GLN A 5 36.30 3.93 5.72
CA GLN A 5 35.53 4.59 6.79
C GLN A 5 34.66 5.75 6.24
N LEU A 6 35.15 6.51 5.27
CA LEU A 6 34.37 7.59 4.64
C LEU A 6 33.17 7.03 3.83
N ILE A 7 33.35 5.92 3.11
CA ILE A 7 32.27 5.23 2.39
C ILE A 7 31.25 4.64 3.38
N PHE A 8 31.71 4.09 4.51
CA PHE A 8 30.84 3.62 5.58
C PHE A 8 30.07 4.78 6.26
N TYR A 9 30.70 5.95 6.41
CA TYR A 9 30.04 7.15 6.94
C TYR A 9 29.00 7.73 5.96
N VAL A 10 29.26 7.70 4.67
CA VAL A 10 28.29 8.10 3.62
C VAL A 10 27.14 7.11 3.54
N LEU A 11 27.37 5.81 3.69
CA LEU A 11 26.33 4.78 3.76
C LEU A 11 25.48 4.89 5.05
N ILE A 12 26.08 5.29 6.17
CA ILE A 12 25.37 5.57 7.43
C ILE A 12 24.55 6.86 7.32
N LEU A 13 25.05 7.89 6.63
CA LEU A 13 24.30 9.14 6.40
C LEU A 13 23.17 8.99 5.39
N SER A 14 23.22 8.02 4.46
CA SER A 14 22.12 7.69 3.55
C SER A 14 21.02 6.84 4.20
N SER A 15 21.26 6.30 5.39
CA SER A 15 20.24 5.65 6.22
C SER A 15 19.45 6.63 7.10
N CYS A 16 19.59 7.94 6.91
CA CYS A 16 18.74 8.95 7.53
C CYS A 16 17.33 8.98 6.90
N GLY A 17 16.60 7.85 7.00
CA GLY A 17 15.18 7.92 7.28
C GLY A 17 15.04 8.57 8.67
N SER A 18 14.07 9.45 8.85
CA SER A 18 13.71 9.98 10.16
C SER A 18 13.72 8.82 11.16
N ASN A 19 14.72 8.76 12.04
CA ASN A 19 14.77 7.78 13.11
C ASN A 19 13.63 8.12 14.08
N ILE A 20 12.45 7.59 13.77
CA ILE A 20 11.32 7.62 14.68
C ILE A 20 11.73 6.68 15.81
N HIS A 21 11.90 7.21 16.99
CA HIS A 21 12.24 6.42 18.17
C HIS A 21 10.95 6.06 18.89
N TYR A 22 10.56 4.81 18.77
CA TYR A 22 9.54 4.21 19.63
C TYR A 22 10.20 3.63 20.90
N SER A 23 9.40 3.45 21.96
CA SER A 23 9.84 2.63 23.07
C SER A 23 10.12 1.20 22.61
N THR A 24 11.01 0.49 23.31
CA THR A 24 11.36 -0.91 22.97
C THR A 24 10.12 -1.81 22.90
N GLU A 25 9.13 -1.60 23.78
CA GLU A 25 7.89 -2.37 23.77
C GLU A 25 7.07 -2.14 22.50
N ILE A 26 6.92 -0.89 22.07
CA ILE A 26 6.19 -0.54 20.85
C ILE A 26 6.88 -1.17 19.62
N GLU A 27 8.21 -1.02 19.52
CA GLU A 27 8.96 -1.54 18.38
C GLU A 27 8.82 -3.07 18.26
N ILE A 28 8.93 -3.81 19.37
CA ILE A 28 8.74 -5.27 19.38
C ILE A 28 7.35 -5.66 18.86
N VAL A 29 6.30 -4.92 19.26
CA VAL A 29 4.94 -5.22 18.80
C VAL A 29 4.76 -4.87 17.32
N LEU A 30 5.32 -3.75 16.86
CA LEU A 30 5.27 -3.35 15.45
C LEU A 30 6.04 -4.33 14.56
N GLU A 31 7.22 -4.79 14.97
CA GLU A 31 8.00 -5.80 14.23
C GLU A 31 7.20 -7.12 14.08
N ARG A 32 6.58 -7.60 15.16
CA ARG A 32 5.71 -8.80 15.08
C ARG A 32 4.52 -8.58 14.15
N LEU A 33 3.93 -7.39 14.18
CA LEU A 33 2.82 -7.04 13.29
C LEU A 33 3.27 -7.02 11.82
N ASP A 34 4.46 -6.48 11.54
CA ASP A 34 5.08 -6.50 10.20
C ASP A 34 5.27 -7.94 9.70
N GLU A 35 5.74 -8.85 10.58
CA GLU A 35 5.89 -10.28 10.26
C GLU A 35 4.53 -10.96 9.98
N ILE A 36 3.50 -10.68 10.78
CA ILE A 36 2.15 -11.23 10.57
C ILE A 36 1.59 -10.77 9.24
N ILE A 37 1.73 -9.49 8.90
CA ILE A 37 1.28 -8.92 7.63
C ILE A 37 2.02 -9.57 6.45
N ALA A 38 3.33 -9.78 6.58
CA ALA A 38 4.13 -10.43 5.55
C ALA A 38 3.72 -11.91 5.33
N ASN A 39 3.31 -12.60 6.40
CA ASN A 39 2.89 -14.00 6.40
C ASN A 39 1.38 -14.22 6.14
N LYS A 40 0.67 -13.20 5.70
CA LYS A 40 -0.78 -13.22 5.41
C LYS A 40 -1.25 -14.50 4.75
N LYS A 41 -0.60 -14.90 3.64
CA LYS A 41 -1.01 -16.05 2.84
C LYS A 41 -0.98 -17.38 3.61
N ILE A 42 -0.07 -17.52 4.58
CA ILE A 42 0.05 -18.74 5.38
C ILE A 42 -1.13 -18.81 6.37
N ILE A 43 -1.42 -17.69 7.04
CA ILE A 43 -2.49 -17.59 8.03
C ILE A 43 -3.85 -17.79 7.35
N GLU A 44 -4.09 -17.13 6.21
CA GLU A 44 -5.30 -17.29 5.42
C GLU A 44 -5.46 -18.70 4.84
N GLY A 45 -4.36 -19.31 4.37
CA GLY A 45 -4.39 -20.66 3.83
C GLY A 45 -4.86 -21.73 4.84
N GLN A 46 -4.56 -21.54 6.11
CA GLN A 46 -5.07 -22.44 7.16
C GLN A 46 -6.59 -22.31 7.32
N LYS A 47 -7.14 -21.08 7.28
CA LYS A 47 -8.58 -20.84 7.34
C LYS A 47 -9.30 -21.39 6.10
N GLU A 48 -8.76 -21.11 4.91
CA GLU A 48 -9.33 -21.63 3.65
C GLU A 48 -9.37 -23.16 3.63
N ASN A 49 -8.35 -23.82 4.18
CA ASN A 49 -8.35 -25.28 4.32
C ASN A 49 -9.45 -25.79 5.27
N ARG A 50 -9.70 -25.12 6.40
CA ARG A 50 -10.82 -25.47 7.29
C ARG A 50 -12.17 -25.29 6.59
N ILE A 51 -12.36 -24.14 5.94
CA ILE A 51 -13.57 -23.86 5.15
C ILE A 51 -13.77 -24.92 4.04
N ALA A 52 -12.71 -25.30 3.33
CA ALA A 52 -12.78 -26.32 2.29
C ALA A 52 -13.16 -27.70 2.87
N GLY A 53 -12.63 -28.04 4.06
CA GLY A 53 -13.03 -29.24 4.82
C GLY A 53 -14.52 -29.25 5.12
N LEU A 54 -15.01 -28.20 5.78
CA LEU A 54 -16.45 -28.06 6.13
C LEU A 54 -17.37 -28.11 4.89
N ARG A 55 -16.95 -27.51 3.78
CA ARG A 55 -17.70 -27.59 2.52
C ARG A 55 -17.75 -29.00 1.96
N THR A 56 -16.74 -29.81 2.18
CA THR A 56 -16.74 -31.23 1.77
C THR A 56 -17.70 -32.01 2.66
N ASP A 57 -17.77 -31.70 3.95
CA ASP A 57 -18.65 -32.35 4.93
C ASP A 57 -20.12 -32.11 4.63
N ILE A 58 -20.50 -31.00 3.97
CA ILE A 58 -21.86 -30.77 3.45
C ILE A 58 -22.36 -31.94 2.56
N ASN A 59 -21.48 -32.63 1.87
CA ASN A 59 -21.86 -33.75 1.01
C ASN A 59 -21.90 -35.11 1.76
N ALA A 60 -21.49 -35.13 3.02
CA ALA A 60 -21.32 -36.34 3.82
C ALA A 60 -22.16 -36.33 5.12
N TYR A 61 -23.06 -35.34 5.32
CA TYR A 61 -23.89 -35.23 6.52
C TYR A 61 -24.82 -36.45 6.67
N THR A 62 -25.11 -36.83 7.91
CA THR A 62 -25.93 -37.99 8.26
C THR A 62 -27.32 -37.62 8.76
N SER A 63 -27.51 -36.42 9.22
CA SER A 63 -28.80 -35.90 9.69
C SER A 63 -28.92 -34.38 9.40
N GLU A 64 -30.16 -33.86 9.40
CA GLU A 64 -30.41 -32.43 9.25
C GLU A 64 -29.74 -31.60 10.37
N THR A 65 -29.67 -32.16 11.56
CA THR A 65 -28.95 -31.52 12.68
C THR A 65 -27.44 -31.48 12.43
N ASP A 66 -26.84 -32.54 11.87
CA ASP A 66 -25.42 -32.51 11.48
C ASP A 66 -25.17 -31.44 10.41
N LEU A 67 -26.05 -31.32 9.43
CA LEU A 67 -25.97 -30.29 8.40
C LEU A 67 -26.08 -28.87 8.99
N TYR A 68 -26.98 -28.69 9.98
CA TYR A 68 -27.10 -27.43 10.70
C TYR A 68 -25.81 -27.06 11.40
N ASN A 69 -25.18 -27.99 12.10
CA ASN A 69 -23.89 -27.77 12.76
C ASN A 69 -22.78 -27.43 11.75
N ILE A 70 -22.75 -28.08 10.59
CA ILE A 70 -21.79 -27.72 9.53
C ILE A 70 -22.05 -26.28 9.00
N TYR A 71 -23.30 -25.87 8.85
CA TYR A 71 -23.62 -24.50 8.45
C TYR A 71 -23.30 -23.49 9.56
N ASP A 72 -23.42 -23.87 10.81
CA ASP A 72 -23.01 -23.07 11.97
C ASP A 72 -21.49 -22.87 11.99
N ASP A 73 -20.72 -23.93 11.86
CA ASP A 73 -19.27 -23.87 11.74
C ASP A 73 -18.84 -23.01 10.54
N LEU A 74 -19.51 -23.12 9.39
CA LEU A 74 -19.25 -22.29 8.22
C LEU A 74 -19.65 -20.83 8.42
N PHE A 75 -20.75 -20.57 9.11
CA PHE A 75 -21.15 -19.23 9.51
C PHE A 75 -20.06 -18.58 10.36
N ASP A 76 -19.55 -19.28 11.38
CA ASP A 76 -18.50 -18.80 12.27
C ASP A 76 -17.18 -18.55 11.51
N GLU A 77 -16.77 -19.47 10.63
CA GLU A 77 -15.57 -19.27 9.82
C GLU A 77 -15.69 -18.06 8.88
N TYR A 78 -16.89 -17.74 8.36
CA TYR A 78 -17.11 -16.59 7.49
C TYR A 78 -17.46 -15.29 8.21
N PHE A 79 -17.83 -15.31 9.49
CA PHE A 79 -18.48 -14.21 10.21
C PHE A 79 -17.80 -12.85 10.05
N GLN A 80 -16.47 -12.76 10.16
CA GLN A 80 -15.69 -11.55 9.94
C GLN A 80 -14.72 -11.67 8.75
N TYR A 81 -14.93 -12.67 7.91
CA TYR A 81 -14.08 -13.01 6.79
C TYR A 81 -14.73 -12.70 5.43
N ASN A 82 -16.01 -13.02 5.26
CA ASN A 82 -16.75 -12.71 4.04
C ASN A 82 -18.24 -12.54 4.34
N ILE A 83 -18.74 -11.31 4.21
CA ILE A 83 -20.12 -10.94 4.55
C ILE A 83 -21.15 -11.74 3.78
N ASP A 84 -20.97 -11.89 2.45
CA ASP A 84 -21.95 -12.54 1.58
C ASP A 84 -22.09 -14.02 1.94
N SER A 85 -20.96 -14.70 2.20
CA SER A 85 -20.96 -16.08 2.65
C SER A 85 -21.59 -16.24 4.02
N THR A 86 -21.31 -15.32 4.95
CA THR A 86 -21.91 -15.33 6.30
C THR A 86 -23.44 -15.24 6.21
N ILE A 87 -23.95 -14.27 5.45
CA ILE A 87 -25.39 -14.09 5.25
C ILE A 87 -26.01 -15.33 4.56
N PHE A 88 -25.31 -15.89 3.57
CA PHE A 88 -25.77 -17.10 2.89
C PHE A 88 -25.95 -18.27 3.87
N TYR A 89 -24.94 -18.55 4.72
CA TYR A 89 -25.06 -19.65 5.67
C TYR A 89 -26.04 -19.34 6.81
N ALA A 90 -26.17 -18.10 7.25
CA ALA A 90 -27.20 -17.71 8.21
C ALA A 90 -28.63 -18.01 7.69
N TRP A 91 -28.93 -17.70 6.44
CA TRP A 91 -30.20 -18.07 5.80
C TRP A 91 -30.37 -19.59 5.70
N ARG A 92 -29.30 -20.33 5.34
CA ARG A 92 -29.34 -21.80 5.30
C ARG A 92 -29.64 -22.41 6.68
N LYS A 93 -29.09 -21.80 7.75
CA LYS A 93 -29.40 -22.20 9.14
C LYS A 93 -30.89 -21.98 9.46
N ILE A 94 -31.46 -20.83 9.07
CA ILE A 94 -32.87 -20.52 9.28
C ILE A 94 -33.76 -21.54 8.55
N ASP A 95 -33.53 -21.77 7.25
CA ASP A 95 -34.28 -22.72 6.43
C ASP A 95 -34.24 -24.14 7.04
N LEU A 96 -33.07 -24.54 7.52
CA LEU A 96 -32.86 -25.87 8.07
C LEU A 96 -33.46 -26.00 9.47
N ALA A 97 -33.31 -25.02 10.34
CA ALA A 97 -33.93 -24.97 11.65
C ALA A 97 -35.47 -25.02 11.57
N GLN A 98 -36.05 -24.38 10.53
CA GLN A 98 -37.46 -24.45 10.25
C GLN A 98 -37.87 -25.87 9.83
N THR A 99 -37.07 -26.56 9.03
CA THR A 99 -37.33 -27.95 8.59
C THR A 99 -37.21 -28.91 9.78
N ILE A 100 -36.22 -28.75 10.64
CA ILE A 100 -36.02 -29.54 11.86
C ILE A 100 -37.19 -29.31 12.84
N GLY A 101 -37.76 -28.11 12.88
CA GLY A 101 -38.82 -27.72 13.81
C GLY A 101 -38.32 -27.41 15.20
N ASP A 102 -37.01 -27.13 15.39
CA ASP A 102 -36.41 -26.78 16.67
C ASP A 102 -36.37 -25.26 16.86
N LEU A 103 -37.12 -24.78 17.88
CA LEU A 103 -37.24 -23.37 18.20
C LEU A 103 -35.91 -22.79 18.72
N GLY A 104 -35.07 -23.59 19.38
CA GLY A 104 -33.74 -23.15 19.86
C GLY A 104 -32.84 -22.84 18.71
N LEU A 105 -32.67 -23.79 17.77
CA LEU A 105 -31.89 -23.61 16.57
C LEU A 105 -32.39 -22.44 15.70
N MET A 106 -33.71 -22.27 15.62
CA MET A 106 -34.32 -21.15 14.91
C MET A 106 -33.96 -19.80 15.53
N LYS A 107 -34.07 -19.70 16.86
CA LYS A 107 -33.68 -18.49 17.60
C LYS A 107 -32.20 -18.13 17.35
N ASP A 108 -31.33 -19.12 17.48
CA ASP A 108 -29.90 -18.91 17.28
C ASP A 108 -29.59 -18.44 15.83
N ALA A 109 -30.16 -19.10 14.83
CA ALA A 109 -29.98 -18.74 13.44
C ALA A 109 -30.49 -17.32 13.09
N VAL A 110 -31.64 -16.93 13.64
CA VAL A 110 -32.22 -15.59 13.44
C VAL A 110 -31.33 -14.52 14.09
N ILE A 111 -30.81 -14.77 15.31
CA ILE A 111 -29.90 -13.84 15.99
C ILE A 111 -28.59 -13.71 15.20
N ASP A 112 -28.04 -14.80 14.71
CA ASP A 112 -26.81 -14.79 13.90
C ASP A 112 -26.96 -13.89 12.66
N LEU A 113 -28.07 -14.02 11.95
CA LEU A 113 -28.36 -13.16 10.80
C LEU A 113 -28.56 -11.70 11.21
N ALA A 114 -29.26 -11.47 12.34
CA ALA A 114 -29.51 -10.13 12.87
C ALA A 114 -28.20 -9.42 13.28
N GLU A 115 -27.32 -10.14 13.96
CA GLU A 115 -25.98 -9.62 14.31
C GLU A 115 -25.18 -9.29 13.05
N ARG A 116 -25.20 -10.17 12.04
CA ARG A 116 -24.51 -9.92 10.77
C ARG A 116 -25.06 -8.70 10.04
N TYR A 117 -26.38 -8.56 9.95
CA TYR A 117 -27.00 -7.37 9.37
C TYR A 117 -26.64 -6.09 10.14
N THR A 118 -26.65 -6.16 11.47
CA THR A 118 -26.26 -5.03 12.34
C THR A 118 -24.82 -4.59 12.08
N MET A 119 -23.88 -5.53 12.01
CA MET A 119 -22.47 -5.24 11.70
C MET A 119 -22.27 -4.69 10.29
N SER A 120 -23.15 -5.07 9.36
CA SER A 120 -23.13 -4.56 7.98
C SER A 120 -23.80 -3.19 7.83
N GLY A 121 -24.40 -2.63 8.90
CA GLY A 121 -25.13 -1.37 8.86
C GLY A 121 -26.55 -1.49 8.32
N LEU A 122 -27.07 -2.71 8.17
CA LEU A 122 -28.41 -3.00 7.65
C LEU A 122 -29.45 -3.00 8.78
N TYR A 123 -29.55 -1.87 9.49
CA TYR A 123 -30.34 -1.77 10.74
C TYR A 123 -31.84 -2.03 10.53
N ASP A 124 -32.41 -1.51 9.42
CA ASP A 124 -33.82 -1.76 9.10
C ASP A 124 -34.08 -3.25 8.82
N ALA A 125 -33.16 -3.93 8.15
CA ALA A 125 -33.26 -5.38 7.92
C ALA A 125 -33.20 -6.15 9.25
N THR A 126 -32.33 -5.74 10.18
CA THR A 126 -32.27 -6.33 11.53
C THR A 126 -33.60 -6.17 12.29
N LEU A 127 -34.18 -4.97 12.27
CA LEU A 127 -35.44 -4.71 12.97
C LEU A 127 -36.59 -5.52 12.35
N ASN A 128 -36.70 -5.52 11.03
CA ASN A 128 -37.72 -6.29 10.32
C ASN A 128 -37.58 -7.79 10.57
N LEU A 129 -36.35 -8.31 10.64
CA LEU A 129 -36.09 -9.72 10.91
C LEU A 129 -36.62 -10.11 12.31
N PHE A 130 -36.40 -9.29 13.34
CA PHE A 130 -36.92 -9.54 14.66
C PHE A 130 -38.45 -9.38 14.80
N ASP A 131 -39.04 -8.50 13.96
CA ASP A 131 -40.49 -8.37 13.87
C ASP A 131 -41.12 -9.57 13.16
N GLU A 132 -40.49 -10.10 12.11
CA GLU A 132 -40.94 -11.26 11.34
C GLU A 132 -40.87 -12.55 12.19
N TYR A 133 -39.79 -12.71 12.94
CA TYR A 133 -39.54 -13.87 13.79
C TYR A 133 -39.72 -13.52 15.29
N ASP A 134 -40.93 -13.13 15.70
CA ASP A 134 -41.19 -12.77 17.09
C ASP A 134 -41.32 -14.03 17.98
N TYR A 135 -40.24 -14.41 18.64
CA TYR A 135 -40.14 -15.57 19.51
C TYR A 135 -40.05 -15.21 21.00
N GLY A 136 -40.46 -14.00 21.38
CA GLY A 136 -40.39 -13.57 22.78
C GLY A 136 -38.93 -13.35 23.23
N TRP A 137 -38.22 -12.46 22.63
CA TRP A 137 -36.78 -12.21 22.73
C TRP A 137 -36.31 -11.58 24.06
N LEU A 138 -37.18 -11.01 24.87
CA LEU A 138 -36.83 -10.11 25.98
C LEU A 138 -35.84 -10.67 27.02
N ASN A 139 -35.69 -11.98 27.10
CA ASN A 139 -34.73 -12.63 27.99
C ASN A 139 -33.46 -13.12 27.29
N ASN A 140 -33.30 -12.81 26.02
CA ASN A 140 -32.13 -13.23 25.24
C ASN A 140 -31.07 -12.10 25.22
N GLY A 141 -29.91 -12.36 25.82
CA GLY A 141 -28.81 -11.38 25.92
C GLY A 141 -28.28 -10.92 24.59
N ARG A 142 -28.13 -11.82 23.58
CA ARG A 142 -27.66 -11.49 22.23
C ARG A 142 -28.67 -10.57 21.51
N TYR A 143 -29.96 -10.84 21.62
CA TYR A 143 -31.01 -9.95 21.06
C TYR A 143 -30.93 -8.55 21.66
N LEU A 144 -30.82 -8.45 22.99
CA LEU A 144 -30.73 -7.16 23.70
C LEU A 144 -29.46 -6.41 23.31
N SER A 145 -28.33 -7.10 23.17
CA SER A 145 -27.05 -6.54 22.73
C SER A 145 -27.14 -6.04 21.28
N THR A 146 -27.76 -6.82 20.41
CA THR A 146 -27.95 -6.46 18.99
C THR A 146 -28.81 -5.19 18.85
N LEU A 147 -29.93 -5.10 19.57
CA LEU A 147 -30.79 -3.92 19.53
C LEU A 147 -30.14 -2.69 20.20
N ASN A 148 -29.40 -2.88 21.31
CA ASN A 148 -28.60 -1.80 21.87
C ASN A 148 -27.62 -1.25 20.82
N THR A 149 -26.95 -2.10 20.05
CA THR A 149 -26.02 -1.72 18.97
C THR A 149 -26.75 -1.02 17.81
N VAL A 150 -27.87 -1.55 17.35
CA VAL A 150 -28.70 -0.96 16.30
C VAL A 150 -29.08 0.47 16.67
N TYR A 151 -29.70 0.65 17.86
CA TYR A 151 -30.17 1.98 18.27
C TYR A 151 -29.02 2.94 18.61
N SER A 152 -27.88 2.45 19.10
CA SER A 152 -26.67 3.26 19.28
C SER A 152 -26.14 3.82 17.94
N ASN A 153 -26.12 3.01 16.89
CA ASN A 153 -25.66 3.44 15.59
C ASN A 153 -26.68 4.35 14.87
N LEU A 154 -27.98 4.04 14.99
CA LEU A 154 -29.05 4.90 14.46
C LEU A 154 -29.05 6.28 15.14
N GLU A 155 -28.84 6.36 16.46
CA GLU A 155 -28.68 7.60 17.18
C GLU A 155 -27.51 8.42 16.65
N LYS A 156 -26.32 7.79 16.53
CA LYS A 156 -25.08 8.45 16.06
C LYS A 156 -25.15 8.90 14.61
N SER A 157 -25.90 8.19 13.77
CA SER A 157 -26.04 8.49 12.35
C SER A 157 -27.18 9.47 12.02
N SER A 158 -28.05 9.75 12.99
CA SER A 158 -29.21 10.63 12.79
C SER A 158 -28.83 12.10 12.83
N ASN A 159 -29.15 12.83 11.77
CA ASN A 159 -29.03 14.28 11.72
C ASN A 159 -30.27 15.02 12.31
N ASP A 160 -31.34 14.29 12.61
CA ASP A 160 -32.55 14.81 13.25
C ASP A 160 -32.49 14.57 14.77
N SER A 161 -32.44 15.65 15.53
CA SER A 161 -32.33 15.61 16.99
C SER A 161 -33.52 14.94 17.68
N VAL A 162 -34.72 15.04 17.12
CA VAL A 162 -35.93 14.40 17.66
C VAL A 162 -35.86 12.89 17.44
N LEU A 163 -35.43 12.49 16.25
CA LEU A 163 -35.26 11.08 15.92
C LEU A 163 -34.11 10.46 16.70
N ALA A 164 -32.97 11.15 16.81
CA ALA A 164 -31.86 10.75 17.66
C ALA A 164 -32.29 10.56 19.12
N GLY A 165 -33.10 11.46 19.66
CA GLY A 165 -33.68 11.31 21.02
C GLY A 165 -34.55 10.08 21.19
N LYS A 166 -35.33 9.71 20.17
CA LYS A 166 -36.14 8.48 20.17
C LYS A 166 -35.26 7.24 20.17
N TYR A 167 -34.19 7.24 19.34
CA TYR A 167 -33.23 6.14 19.28
C TYR A 167 -32.45 5.99 20.59
N CYS A 168 -32.03 7.10 21.19
CA CYS A 168 -31.41 7.14 22.50
C CYS A 168 -32.30 6.51 23.58
N ALA A 169 -33.58 6.86 23.63
CA ALA A 169 -34.52 6.29 24.56
C ALA A 169 -34.69 4.76 24.40
N LYS A 170 -34.81 4.29 23.14
CA LYS A 170 -34.86 2.86 22.84
C LYS A 170 -33.58 2.13 23.24
N LYS A 171 -32.42 2.69 22.87
CA LYS A 171 -31.11 2.17 23.27
C LYS A 171 -31.03 1.96 24.76
N GLU A 172 -31.43 2.96 25.54
CA GLU A 172 -31.35 2.88 27.00
C GLU A 172 -32.24 1.79 27.57
N VAL A 173 -33.44 1.58 27.03
CA VAL A 173 -34.31 0.46 27.42
C VAL A 173 -33.62 -0.89 27.23
N TYR A 174 -33.06 -1.14 26.06
CA TYR A 174 -32.37 -2.41 25.77
C TYR A 174 -31.07 -2.55 26.57
N ARG A 175 -30.34 -1.47 26.77
CA ARG A 175 -29.13 -1.43 27.60
C ARG A 175 -29.42 -1.81 29.07
N GLN A 176 -30.47 -1.26 29.65
CA GLN A 176 -30.85 -1.59 31.02
C GLN A 176 -31.32 -3.06 31.15
N ALA A 177 -32.13 -3.53 30.19
CA ALA A 177 -32.53 -4.92 30.12
C ALA A 177 -31.32 -5.86 29.99
N LEU A 178 -30.33 -5.51 29.14
CA LEU A 178 -29.11 -6.27 28.99
C LEU A 178 -28.30 -6.32 30.28
N LEU A 179 -28.08 -5.18 30.92
CA LEU A 179 -27.34 -5.12 32.20
C LEU A 179 -28.01 -5.91 33.32
N SER A 180 -29.35 -5.99 33.35
CA SER A 180 -30.06 -6.77 34.34
C SER A 180 -29.96 -8.29 34.12
N ASN A 181 -29.63 -8.72 32.90
CA ASN A 181 -29.52 -10.14 32.54
C ASN A 181 -28.06 -10.66 32.57
N LEU A 182 -27.07 -9.79 32.74
CA LEU A 182 -25.65 -10.15 32.76
C LEU A 182 -25.13 -10.28 34.20
N GLU A 183 -24.30 -11.29 34.40
CA GLU A 183 -23.55 -11.46 35.66
C GLU A 183 -22.48 -10.37 35.83
N GLU A 184 -21.98 -10.18 37.05
CA GLU A 184 -20.98 -9.11 37.31
C GLU A 184 -19.66 -9.31 36.57
N ASP A 185 -19.25 -10.57 36.40
CA ASP A 185 -17.99 -10.94 35.75
C ASP A 185 -18.14 -11.17 34.22
N ASP A 186 -19.34 -11.00 33.66
CA ASP A 186 -19.56 -11.19 32.22
C ASP A 186 -18.85 -10.11 31.41
N ILE A 187 -18.06 -10.53 30.41
CA ILE A 187 -17.36 -9.63 29.52
C ILE A 187 -18.31 -8.66 28.78
N SER A 188 -19.55 -9.11 28.51
CA SER A 188 -20.56 -8.27 27.86
C SER A 188 -20.98 -7.10 28.76
N ARG A 189 -20.98 -7.28 30.07
CA ARG A 189 -21.21 -6.20 31.04
C ARG A 189 -20.09 -5.16 30.96
N ILE A 190 -18.84 -5.60 30.87
CA ILE A 190 -17.67 -4.73 30.71
C ILE A 190 -17.80 -3.91 29.45
N PHE A 191 -18.18 -4.51 28.32
CA PHE A 191 -18.40 -3.77 27.07
C PHE A 191 -19.49 -2.71 27.21
N VAL A 192 -20.65 -3.05 27.84
CA VAL A 192 -21.73 -2.08 28.03
C VAL A 192 -21.31 -0.93 28.96
N GLN A 193 -20.60 -1.23 30.06
CA GLN A 193 -20.09 -0.20 30.99
C GLN A 193 -19.09 0.72 30.29
N THR A 194 -18.22 0.14 29.47
CA THR A 194 -17.24 0.88 28.68
C THR A 194 -17.92 1.78 27.66
N ASP A 195 -18.94 1.31 26.94
CA ASP A 195 -19.72 2.13 26.02
C ASP A 195 -20.37 3.33 26.71
N ILE A 196 -20.93 3.13 27.92
CA ILE A 196 -21.50 4.22 28.72
C ILE A 196 -20.45 5.28 29.07
N LEU A 197 -19.25 4.86 29.44
CA LEU A 197 -18.15 5.78 29.74
C LEU A 197 -17.70 6.55 28.52
N LEU A 198 -17.54 5.85 27.36
CA LEU A 198 -17.16 6.45 26.09
C LEU A 198 -18.19 7.47 25.58
N GLU A 199 -19.49 7.18 25.71
CA GLU A 199 -20.56 8.13 25.35
C GLU A 199 -20.51 9.42 26.20
N LYS A 200 -20.02 9.33 27.42
CA LYS A 200 -19.85 10.45 28.35
C LYS A 200 -18.49 11.13 28.22
N ASN A 201 -17.63 10.72 27.26
CA ASN A 201 -16.25 11.18 27.08
C ASN A 201 -15.40 11.01 28.36
N ARG A 202 -15.61 9.92 29.12
CA ARG A 202 -14.91 9.58 30.37
C ARG A 202 -13.77 8.60 30.09
N ASP A 203 -12.90 8.94 29.13
CA ASP A 203 -11.87 8.03 28.60
C ASP A 203 -10.86 7.56 29.66
N ARG A 204 -10.54 8.39 30.66
CA ARG A 204 -9.67 7.95 31.77
C ARG A 204 -10.30 6.85 32.59
N GLU A 205 -11.58 6.93 32.85
CA GLU A 205 -12.29 5.90 33.61
C GLU A 205 -12.46 4.60 32.81
N VAL A 206 -12.45 4.69 31.47
CA VAL A 206 -12.35 3.50 30.62
C VAL A 206 -11.01 2.78 30.86
N LEU A 207 -9.91 3.51 30.96
CA LEU A 207 -8.59 2.94 31.26
C LEU A 207 -8.54 2.35 32.69
N ASP A 208 -9.08 3.08 33.66
CA ASP A 208 -9.15 2.64 35.06
C ASP A 208 -9.99 1.36 35.22
N LEU A 209 -10.99 1.16 34.35
CA LEU A 209 -11.81 -0.05 34.32
C LEU A 209 -11.09 -1.20 33.62
N LEU A 210 -10.56 -0.96 32.40
CA LEU A 210 -10.12 -2.04 31.53
C LEU A 210 -8.70 -2.54 31.83
N LEU A 211 -7.76 -1.68 32.23
CA LEU A 211 -6.38 -2.10 32.46
C LEU A 211 -6.26 -3.12 33.60
N PRO A 212 -6.86 -2.89 34.79
CA PRO A 212 -6.83 -3.89 35.84
C PRO A 212 -7.65 -5.15 35.52
N TRP A 213 -8.68 -4.98 34.65
CA TRP A 213 -9.55 -6.10 34.29
C TRP A 213 -8.84 -7.10 33.38
N ILE A 214 -8.06 -6.61 32.37
CA ILE A 214 -7.29 -7.49 31.48
C ILE A 214 -6.14 -8.22 32.16
N GLU A 215 -5.60 -7.67 33.24
CA GLU A 215 -4.56 -8.35 34.03
C GLU A 215 -5.10 -9.57 34.82
N LYS A 216 -6.40 -9.57 35.14
CA LYS A 216 -7.06 -10.60 35.95
C LYS A 216 -7.71 -11.69 35.11
N ASN A 217 -7.99 -11.41 33.82
CA ASN A 217 -8.79 -12.29 32.99
C ASN A 217 -7.98 -12.77 31.78
N ASP A 218 -8.00 -14.08 31.51
CA ASP A 218 -7.47 -14.62 30.26
C ASP A 218 -8.54 -14.50 29.18
N LEU A 219 -8.14 -13.82 28.07
CA LEU A 219 -9.04 -13.46 26.99
C LEU A 219 -8.73 -14.25 25.74
N SER A 220 -9.78 -14.59 24.98
CA SER A 220 -9.61 -15.05 23.60
C SER A 220 -8.95 -13.96 22.74
N LEU A 221 -8.37 -14.33 21.60
CA LEU A 221 -7.76 -13.36 20.68
C LEU A 221 -8.80 -12.35 20.18
N GLU A 222 -10.05 -12.79 19.93
CA GLU A 222 -11.13 -11.94 19.48
C GLU A 222 -11.42 -10.84 20.52
N ASN A 223 -11.57 -11.24 21.78
CA ASN A 223 -11.85 -10.31 22.88
C ASN A 223 -10.65 -9.39 23.16
N LYS A 224 -9.42 -9.90 23.05
CA LYS A 224 -8.20 -9.07 23.10
C LYS A 224 -8.23 -7.99 22.02
N GLY A 225 -8.56 -8.35 20.77
CA GLY A 225 -8.68 -7.39 19.68
C GLY A 225 -9.62 -6.24 20.03
N ILE A 226 -10.81 -6.54 20.51
CA ILE A 226 -11.83 -5.52 20.85
C ILE A 226 -11.39 -4.65 22.02
N ILE A 227 -10.97 -5.26 23.13
CA ILE A 227 -10.63 -4.53 24.36
C ILE A 227 -9.38 -3.67 24.15
N TYR A 228 -8.36 -4.18 23.48
CA TYR A 228 -7.15 -3.42 23.17
C TYR A 228 -7.44 -2.24 22.23
N TYR A 229 -8.38 -2.39 21.30
CA TYR A 229 -8.86 -1.29 20.48
C TYR A 229 -9.53 -0.18 21.34
N ILE A 230 -10.36 -0.56 22.29
CA ILE A 230 -11.03 0.39 23.17
C ILE A 230 -10.01 1.14 24.05
N ILE A 231 -9.05 0.42 24.62
CA ILE A 231 -7.96 1.00 25.42
C ILE A 231 -7.14 1.98 24.55
N ALA A 232 -6.77 1.58 23.34
CA ALA A 232 -6.03 2.42 22.40
C ALA A 232 -6.77 3.71 22.08
N ARG A 233 -8.08 3.60 21.81
CA ARG A 233 -8.95 4.75 21.56
C ARG A 233 -9.01 5.69 22.77
N ALA A 234 -9.12 5.15 23.97
CA ALA A 234 -9.16 5.96 25.19
C ALA A 234 -7.82 6.72 25.38
N TYR A 235 -6.67 6.07 25.19
CA TYR A 235 -5.36 6.73 25.22
C TYR A 235 -5.26 7.84 24.19
N ARG A 236 -5.73 7.60 22.98
CA ARG A 236 -5.76 8.62 21.92
C ARG A 236 -6.61 9.82 22.31
N MET A 237 -7.80 9.62 22.88
CA MET A 237 -8.72 10.70 23.28
C MET A 237 -8.16 11.57 24.41
N ILE A 238 -7.32 11.00 25.28
CA ILE A 238 -6.60 11.77 26.32
C ILE A 238 -5.28 12.37 25.81
N GLY A 239 -4.91 12.14 24.56
CA GLY A 239 -3.72 12.71 23.91
C GLY A 239 -2.42 11.91 24.11
N ASP A 240 -2.49 10.69 24.64
CA ASP A 240 -1.35 9.79 24.82
C ASP A 240 -1.15 8.93 23.56
N SER A 241 -0.51 9.50 22.56
CA SER A 241 -0.27 8.87 21.26
C SER A 241 0.65 7.64 21.35
N GLU A 242 1.57 7.57 22.30
CA GLU A 242 2.49 6.42 22.43
C GLU A 242 1.75 5.18 22.92
N ASN A 243 0.98 5.32 24.00
CA ASN A 243 0.14 4.23 24.45
C ASN A 243 -0.97 3.90 23.45
N ALA A 244 -1.52 4.88 22.74
CA ALA A 244 -2.47 4.62 21.66
C ALA A 244 -1.88 3.72 20.58
N ILE A 245 -0.66 4.01 20.10
CA ILE A 245 0.06 3.18 19.13
C ILE A 245 0.28 1.77 19.67
N LEU A 246 0.78 1.65 20.91
CA LEU A 246 1.03 0.36 21.54
C LEU A 246 -0.22 -0.52 21.55
N TRP A 247 -1.33 0.04 22.03
CA TRP A 247 -2.56 -0.74 22.18
C TRP A 247 -3.29 -0.98 20.87
N TYR A 248 -3.23 -0.04 19.89
CA TYR A 248 -3.70 -0.32 18.53
C TYR A 248 -2.88 -1.41 17.86
N ALA A 249 -1.55 -1.45 18.07
CA ALA A 249 -0.70 -2.49 17.53
C ALA A 249 -1.01 -3.87 18.15
N LYS A 250 -1.19 -3.94 19.48
CA LYS A 250 -1.62 -5.17 20.17
C LYS A 250 -3.02 -5.63 19.70
N SER A 251 -3.92 -4.70 19.46
CA SER A 251 -5.26 -4.99 18.90
C SER A 251 -5.14 -5.54 17.48
N ALA A 252 -4.38 -4.89 16.62
CA ALA A 252 -4.16 -5.33 15.24
C ALA A 252 -3.45 -6.70 15.16
N GLU A 253 -2.47 -6.95 16.04
CA GLU A 253 -1.84 -8.27 16.18
C GLU A 253 -2.89 -9.34 16.51
N SER A 254 -3.77 -9.09 17.49
CA SER A 254 -4.84 -10.02 17.87
C SER A 254 -5.84 -10.25 16.74
N ASP A 255 -6.19 -9.18 16.00
CA ASP A 255 -7.12 -9.23 14.87
C ASP A 255 -6.58 -10.03 13.70
N LEU A 256 -5.29 -9.89 13.38
CA LEU A 256 -4.68 -10.54 12.22
C LEU A 256 -4.25 -11.98 12.49
N LEU A 257 -4.02 -12.36 13.75
CA LEU A 257 -3.76 -13.75 14.14
C LEU A 257 -5.00 -14.63 14.00
N VAL A 258 -6.19 -14.04 14.20
CA VAL A 258 -7.46 -14.66 13.83
C VAL A 258 -7.77 -14.15 12.41
N PRO A 259 -7.74 -14.99 11.35
CA PRO A 259 -7.95 -14.53 10.00
C PRO A 259 -9.35 -13.92 9.82
N LYS A 260 -9.47 -12.62 10.05
CA LYS A 260 -10.66 -11.81 9.84
C LYS A 260 -10.31 -10.56 9.05
N TYR A 261 -11.27 -10.01 8.35
CA TYR A 261 -11.09 -8.85 7.49
C TYR A 261 -11.91 -7.63 7.93
N GLU A 262 -12.73 -7.79 8.96
CA GLU A 262 -13.54 -6.71 9.53
C GLU A 262 -12.96 -6.26 10.87
N TYR A 263 -11.99 -5.34 10.80
CA TYR A 263 -11.35 -4.75 11.97
C TYR A 263 -11.01 -3.27 11.72
N ARG A 264 -10.85 -2.50 12.79
CA ARG A 264 -10.48 -1.07 12.72
C ARG A 264 -9.08 -0.78 13.24
N SER A 265 -8.51 -1.69 14.00
CA SER A 265 -7.26 -1.51 14.73
C SER A 265 -6.11 -1.09 13.81
N LEU A 266 -5.92 -1.78 12.69
CA LEU A 266 -4.84 -1.51 11.75
C LEU A 266 -5.01 -0.18 11.01
N TYR A 267 -6.26 0.20 10.70
CA TYR A 267 -6.58 1.50 10.11
C TYR A 267 -6.25 2.65 11.07
N GLU A 268 -6.66 2.55 12.33
CA GLU A 268 -6.40 3.57 13.36
C GLU A 268 -4.91 3.64 13.69
N LEU A 269 -4.24 2.49 13.77
CA LEU A 269 -2.79 2.42 13.92
C LEU A 269 -2.07 3.12 12.77
N ALA A 270 -2.48 2.87 11.53
CA ALA A 270 -1.90 3.52 10.37
C ALA A 270 -2.00 5.04 10.45
N ARG A 271 -3.12 5.57 10.97
CA ARG A 271 -3.31 6.99 11.16
C ARG A 271 -2.37 7.56 12.24
N GLU A 272 -2.26 6.89 13.39
CA GLU A 272 -1.35 7.30 14.45
C GLU A 272 0.12 7.31 13.99
N LEU A 273 0.53 6.26 13.26
CA LEU A 273 1.87 6.17 12.69
C LEU A 273 2.12 7.27 11.64
N TYR A 274 1.10 7.59 10.84
CA TYR A 274 1.18 8.72 9.89
C TYR A 274 1.39 10.06 10.60
N GLU A 275 0.70 10.31 11.70
CA GLU A 275 0.87 11.51 12.54
C GLU A 275 2.28 11.58 13.15
N LYS A 276 2.85 10.43 13.51
CA LYS A 276 4.25 10.28 13.97
C LYS A 276 5.28 10.32 12.83
N LYS A 277 4.85 10.44 11.57
CA LYS A 277 5.69 10.44 10.37
C LYS A 277 6.31 9.09 10.01
N ASP A 278 5.84 8.00 10.58
CA ASP A 278 6.16 6.64 10.13
C ASP A 278 5.34 6.30 8.87
N ILE A 279 5.74 6.93 7.78
CA ILE A 279 4.98 6.90 6.52
C ILE A 279 4.99 5.50 5.90
N GLU A 280 6.09 4.77 6.06
CA GLU A 280 6.28 3.44 5.45
C GLU A 280 5.34 2.40 6.10
N ARG A 281 5.32 2.32 7.43
CA ARG A 281 4.38 1.45 8.15
C ARG A 281 2.94 1.93 7.99
N ALA A 282 2.70 3.24 8.07
CA ALA A 282 1.35 3.81 7.88
C ALA A 282 0.76 3.41 6.52
N TYR A 283 1.53 3.50 5.43
CA TYR A 283 1.09 3.09 4.10
C TYR A 283 0.85 1.58 4.00
N THR A 284 1.76 0.78 4.54
CA THR A 284 1.66 -0.69 4.52
C THR A 284 0.39 -1.14 5.26
N TYR A 285 0.12 -0.57 6.42
CA TYR A 285 -1.00 -0.96 7.26
C TYR A 285 -2.34 -0.48 6.72
N ILE A 286 -2.41 0.76 6.21
CA ILE A 286 -3.66 1.24 5.59
C ILE A 286 -3.98 0.47 4.30
N LYS A 287 -2.98 0.16 3.49
CA LYS A 287 -3.14 -0.66 2.29
C LYS A 287 -3.70 -2.03 2.63
N ARG A 288 -3.12 -2.69 3.64
CA ARG A 288 -3.60 -3.98 4.14
C ARG A 288 -5.05 -3.90 4.62
N SER A 289 -5.38 -2.89 5.43
CA SER A 289 -6.75 -2.68 5.94
C SER A 289 -7.77 -2.48 4.82
N VAL A 290 -7.39 -1.74 3.75
CA VAL A 290 -8.23 -1.56 2.55
C VAL A 290 -8.43 -2.86 1.79
N GLU A 291 -7.35 -3.62 1.57
CA GLU A 291 -7.42 -4.93 0.89
C GLU A 291 -8.37 -5.89 1.61
N ASP A 292 -8.26 -5.96 2.93
CA ASP A 292 -9.12 -6.82 3.74
C ASP A 292 -10.58 -6.36 3.74
N ALA A 293 -10.83 -5.06 3.85
CA ALA A 293 -12.17 -4.50 3.76
C ALA A 293 -12.83 -4.72 2.38
N ILE A 294 -12.04 -4.75 1.32
CA ILE A 294 -12.52 -5.08 -0.02
C ILE A 294 -12.87 -6.57 -0.11
N GLN A 295 -12.02 -7.43 0.43
CA GLN A 295 -12.16 -8.88 0.36
C GLN A 295 -13.35 -9.39 1.17
N SER A 296 -13.62 -8.79 2.34
CA SER A 296 -14.80 -9.11 3.16
C SER A 296 -16.11 -8.54 2.62
N ASN A 297 -16.06 -7.63 1.65
CA ASN A 297 -17.17 -6.80 1.19
C ASN A 297 -17.75 -5.84 2.26
N ALA A 298 -16.95 -5.47 3.26
CA ALA A 298 -17.37 -4.63 4.39
C ALA A 298 -17.48 -3.15 4.01
N GLN A 299 -18.67 -2.69 3.63
CA GLN A 299 -18.91 -1.33 3.12
C GLN A 299 -18.52 -0.24 4.12
N LEU A 300 -18.86 -0.41 5.41
CA LEU A 300 -18.51 0.54 6.45
C LEU A 300 -16.98 0.67 6.63
N HIS A 301 -16.26 -0.46 6.63
CA HIS A 301 -14.81 -0.46 6.75
C HIS A 301 -14.12 0.14 5.51
N LYS A 302 -14.64 -0.12 4.31
CA LYS A 302 -14.19 0.52 3.06
C LYS A 302 -14.30 2.03 3.15
N GLN A 303 -15.44 2.54 3.62
CA GLN A 303 -15.67 3.99 3.73
C GLN A 303 -14.64 4.67 4.63
N PHE A 304 -14.35 4.11 5.81
CA PHE A 304 -13.35 4.65 6.72
C PHE A 304 -11.93 4.61 6.12
N ALA A 305 -11.56 3.47 5.54
CA ALA A 305 -10.24 3.30 4.96
C ALA A 305 -10.00 4.21 3.75
N TYR A 306 -11.02 4.41 2.90
CA TYR A 306 -10.92 5.31 1.74
C TYR A 306 -10.81 6.80 2.10
N GLN A 307 -11.23 7.22 3.29
CA GLN A 307 -11.07 8.61 3.72
C GLN A 307 -9.62 9.01 3.94
N ILE A 308 -8.82 8.12 4.51
CA ILE A 308 -7.43 8.43 4.87
C ILE A 308 -6.40 7.88 3.88
N LEU A 309 -6.74 6.83 3.14
CA LEU A 309 -5.84 6.21 2.17
C LEU A 309 -5.22 7.22 1.19
N PRO A 310 -5.96 8.17 0.58
CA PRO A 310 -5.37 9.12 -0.34
C PRO A 310 -4.32 10.02 0.31
N VAL A 311 -4.55 10.41 1.57
CA VAL A 311 -3.63 11.29 2.31
C VAL A 311 -2.33 10.55 2.61
N ILE A 312 -2.42 9.33 3.11
CA ILE A 312 -1.25 8.50 3.41
C ILE A 312 -0.53 8.09 2.13
N SER A 313 -1.28 7.71 1.08
CA SER A 313 -0.70 7.31 -0.21
C SER A 313 0.09 8.44 -0.86
N ASN A 314 -0.47 9.65 -0.90
CA ASN A 314 0.24 10.81 -1.46
C ASN A 314 1.53 11.11 -0.67
N SER A 315 1.48 11.03 0.66
CA SER A 315 2.66 11.24 1.50
C SER A 315 3.69 10.12 1.33
N TYR A 316 3.26 8.89 1.10
CA TYR A 316 4.13 7.77 0.78
C TYR A 316 4.80 7.94 -0.59
N ASP A 317 4.06 8.40 -1.59
CA ASP A 317 4.60 8.68 -2.91
C ASP A 317 5.66 9.78 -2.86
N ASP A 318 5.43 10.84 -2.09
CA ASP A 318 6.42 11.90 -1.83
C ASP A 318 7.65 11.34 -1.09
N TYR A 319 7.45 10.55 -0.06
CA TYR A 319 8.52 9.87 0.69
C TYR A 319 9.37 8.98 -0.22
N VAL A 320 8.73 8.15 -1.05
CA VAL A 320 9.42 7.28 -2.02
C VAL A 320 10.18 8.10 -3.06
N ALA A 321 9.58 9.18 -3.55
CA ALA A 321 10.23 10.08 -4.49
C ALA A 321 11.49 10.73 -3.89
N GLU A 322 11.43 11.18 -2.63
CA GLU A 322 12.59 11.72 -1.92
C GLU A 322 13.67 10.66 -1.66
N LYS A 323 13.28 9.48 -1.20
CA LYS A 323 14.18 8.33 -1.00
C LYS A 323 14.87 7.93 -2.30
N ASN A 324 14.12 7.88 -3.40
CA ASN A 324 14.68 7.57 -4.72
C ASN A 324 15.65 8.66 -5.21
N LYS A 325 15.38 9.94 -4.97
CA LYS A 325 16.32 11.03 -5.24
C LYS A 325 17.61 10.85 -4.43
N ALA A 326 17.50 10.56 -3.14
CA ALA A 326 18.66 10.32 -2.27
C ALA A 326 19.50 9.12 -2.76
N ILE A 327 18.83 8.01 -3.16
CA ILE A 327 19.50 6.84 -3.76
C ILE A 327 20.20 7.21 -5.06
N LEU A 328 19.57 8.02 -5.92
CA LEU A 328 20.17 8.49 -7.16
C LEU A 328 21.41 9.36 -6.90
N TYR A 329 21.35 10.25 -5.92
CA TYR A 329 22.53 11.04 -5.50
C TYR A 329 23.65 10.15 -4.96
N ALA A 330 23.32 9.16 -4.10
CA ALA A 330 24.29 8.21 -3.57
C ALA A 330 24.92 7.35 -4.68
N LEU A 331 24.12 6.88 -5.64
CA LEU A 331 24.58 6.16 -6.81
C LEU A 331 25.49 7.04 -7.70
N SER A 332 25.10 8.28 -7.92
CA SER A 332 25.89 9.25 -8.70
C SER A 332 27.26 9.51 -8.04
N ILE A 333 27.28 9.68 -6.72
CA ILE A 333 28.51 9.85 -5.93
C ILE A 333 29.35 8.57 -5.99
N SER A 334 28.72 7.40 -5.86
CA SER A 334 29.42 6.10 -5.93
C SER A 334 30.05 5.86 -7.31
N ILE A 335 29.34 6.22 -8.37
CA ILE A 335 29.85 6.15 -9.74
C ILE A 335 31.04 7.11 -9.92
N LEU A 336 30.93 8.33 -9.40
CA LEU A 336 32.02 9.31 -9.44
C LEU A 336 33.26 8.81 -8.67
N LEU A 337 33.05 8.22 -7.49
CA LEU A 337 34.13 7.62 -6.71
C LEU A 337 34.77 6.42 -7.43
N LEU A 338 33.94 5.61 -8.09
CA LEU A 338 34.41 4.46 -8.85
C LEU A 338 35.25 4.90 -10.09
N ILE A 339 34.79 5.95 -10.77
CA ILE A 339 35.54 6.58 -11.86
C ILE A 339 36.87 7.15 -11.34
N LEU A 340 36.85 7.82 -10.20
CA LEU A 340 38.05 8.37 -9.55
C LEU A 340 39.03 7.24 -9.17
N LEU A 341 38.54 6.14 -8.59
CA LEU A 341 39.35 4.96 -8.26
C LEU A 341 39.95 4.31 -9.50
N VAL A 342 39.18 4.23 -10.60
CA VAL A 342 39.68 3.74 -11.88
C VAL A 342 40.78 4.67 -12.41
N ILE A 343 40.57 5.98 -12.38
CA ILE A 343 41.58 6.96 -12.79
C ILE A 343 42.85 6.83 -11.93
N LEU A 344 42.70 6.73 -10.59
CA LEU A 344 43.81 6.56 -9.66
C LEU A 344 44.51 5.21 -9.87
N SER A 345 43.77 4.13 -10.10
CA SER A 345 44.34 2.81 -10.38
C SER A 345 45.10 2.79 -11.71
N ILE A 346 44.53 3.47 -12.74
CA ILE A 346 45.20 3.64 -14.03
C ILE A 346 46.49 4.47 -13.86
N ASP A 347 46.45 5.57 -13.07
CA ASP A 347 47.65 6.36 -12.79
C ASP A 347 48.71 5.56 -12.03
N LEU A 348 48.29 4.76 -11.06
CA LEU A 348 49.17 3.86 -10.30
C LEU A 348 49.79 2.77 -11.16
N VAL A 349 48.98 2.17 -12.06
CA VAL A 349 49.45 1.19 -13.04
C VAL A 349 50.40 1.83 -14.04
N ARG A 350 50.06 3.04 -14.52
CA ARG A 350 50.98 3.82 -15.42
C ARG A 350 52.28 4.17 -14.75
N LYS A 351 52.26 4.56 -13.45
CA LYS A 351 53.51 4.83 -12.68
C LYS A 351 54.33 3.56 -12.48
N ARG A 352 53.67 2.43 -12.12
CA ARG A 352 54.37 1.12 -12.01
C ARG A 352 54.95 0.65 -13.35
N ALA A 353 54.17 0.81 -14.44
CA ALA A 353 54.67 0.47 -15.78
C ALA A 353 55.90 1.31 -16.18
N ARG A 354 55.89 2.64 -15.85
CA ARG A 354 57.05 3.51 -16.14
C ARG A 354 58.27 3.10 -15.30
N VAL A 355 58.07 2.73 -14.02
CA VAL A 355 59.18 2.25 -13.16
C VAL A 355 59.72 0.92 -13.68
N LEU A 356 58.83 -0.02 -14.11
CA LEU A 356 59.26 -1.28 -14.69
C LEU A 356 59.96 -1.12 -16.06
N ILE A 357 59.54 -0.12 -16.85
CA ILE A 357 60.20 0.21 -18.12
C ILE A 357 61.57 0.84 -17.85
N ALA A 358 61.69 1.72 -16.83
CA ALA A 358 62.95 2.31 -16.44
C ALA A 358 63.97 1.27 -15.90
N GLU A 359 63.48 0.24 -15.18
CA GLU A 359 64.31 -0.86 -14.68
C GLU A 359 64.65 -1.91 -15.73
N LYS A 360 63.84 -2.05 -16.77
CA LYS A 360 64.01 -3.09 -17.80
C LYS A 360 64.42 -2.59 -19.20
N GLN A 361 64.94 -1.39 -19.32
CA GLN A 361 65.31 -0.79 -20.63
C GLN A 361 66.36 -1.60 -21.45
N THR A 362 66.78 -2.78 -20.99
CA THR A 362 67.81 -3.56 -21.67
C THR A 362 67.37 -4.99 -22.12
N LYS A 363 66.13 -5.43 -21.86
CA LYS A 363 65.73 -6.73 -22.38
C LYS A 363 64.24 -6.77 -22.85
N GLU A 364 64.06 -7.00 -24.10
CA GLU A 364 62.88 -7.52 -24.82
C GLU A 364 61.65 -6.58 -24.92
N ASN A 365 61.70 -5.66 -25.85
CA ASN A 365 60.60 -4.77 -26.22
C ASN A 365 59.38 -5.45 -26.89
N ASN A 366 59.56 -6.64 -27.45
CA ASN A 366 58.49 -7.28 -28.25
C ASN A 366 57.46 -8.09 -27.43
N LEU A 367 57.82 -8.66 -26.28
CA LEU A 367 56.86 -9.40 -25.44
C LEU A 367 55.92 -8.47 -24.67
N LYS A 368 56.45 -7.32 -24.21
CA LYS A 368 55.66 -6.36 -23.43
C LYS A 368 54.57 -5.63 -24.23
N LEU A 369 54.83 -5.41 -25.51
CA LEU A 369 53.83 -4.76 -26.39
C LEU A 369 52.56 -5.64 -26.52
N LYS A 370 52.75 -6.97 -26.55
CA LYS A 370 51.64 -7.92 -26.65
C LYS A 370 50.82 -7.99 -25.36
N GLU A 371 51.50 -8.00 -24.20
CA GLU A 371 50.83 -8.01 -22.89
C GLU A 371 49.99 -6.73 -22.64
N LEU A 372 50.55 -5.57 -23.05
CA LEU A 372 49.86 -4.27 -22.89
C LEU A 372 48.63 -4.18 -23.81
N THR A 373 48.67 -4.79 -24.98
CA THR A 373 47.56 -4.82 -25.93
C THR A 373 46.42 -5.69 -25.44
N ASP A 374 46.72 -6.84 -24.84
CA ASP A 374 45.72 -7.76 -24.29
C ASP A 374 45.05 -7.16 -23.01
N GLU A 375 45.82 -6.42 -22.19
CA GLU A 375 45.27 -5.73 -21.01
C GLU A 375 44.34 -4.57 -21.40
N LEU A 376 44.68 -3.84 -22.49
CA LEU A 376 43.85 -2.78 -23.03
C LEU A 376 42.54 -3.32 -23.61
N GLN A 377 42.57 -4.46 -24.30
CA GLN A 377 41.36 -5.12 -24.79
C GLN A 377 40.46 -5.58 -23.67
N LYS A 378 41.03 -6.08 -22.57
CA LYS A 378 40.28 -6.50 -21.37
C LYS A 378 39.60 -5.31 -20.71
N ASN A 379 40.29 -4.18 -20.58
CA ASN A 379 39.74 -2.95 -19.98
C ASN A 379 38.64 -2.33 -20.85
N VAL A 380 38.79 -2.37 -22.19
CA VAL A 380 37.74 -1.95 -23.14
C VAL A 380 36.48 -2.80 -22.98
N ARG A 381 36.65 -4.13 -22.79
CA ARG A 381 35.53 -5.05 -22.57
C ARG A 381 34.81 -4.78 -21.24
N ILE A 382 35.57 -4.54 -20.16
CA ILE A 382 35.00 -4.18 -18.84
C ILE A 382 34.24 -2.86 -18.90
N LEU A 383 34.77 -1.89 -19.66
CA LEU A 383 34.09 -0.60 -19.85
C LEU A 383 32.79 -0.72 -20.65
N GLN A 384 32.77 -1.63 -21.65
CA GLN A 384 31.56 -1.93 -22.42
C GLN A 384 30.49 -2.63 -21.55
N GLU A 385 30.89 -3.56 -20.69
CA GLU A 385 29.97 -4.23 -19.75
C GLU A 385 29.40 -3.25 -18.71
N ALA A 386 30.23 -2.35 -18.18
CA ALA A 386 29.77 -1.31 -17.25
C ALA A 386 28.77 -0.32 -17.87
N ASN A 387 28.96 0.04 -19.12
CA ASN A 387 28.03 0.90 -19.85
C ASN A 387 26.69 0.19 -20.15
N GLN A 388 26.70 -1.11 -20.42
CA GLN A 388 25.47 -1.88 -20.63
C GLN A 388 24.61 -1.97 -19.37
N VAL A 389 25.24 -2.15 -18.20
CA VAL A 389 24.56 -2.17 -16.90
C VAL A 389 23.89 -0.82 -16.62
N LYS A 390 24.58 0.27 -16.88
CA LYS A 390 24.07 1.64 -16.73
C LYS A 390 22.83 1.89 -17.60
N ASP A 391 22.85 1.47 -18.87
CA ASP A 391 21.73 1.63 -19.80
C ASP A 391 20.48 0.84 -19.35
N LEU A 392 20.69 -0.34 -18.77
CA LEU A 392 19.61 -1.20 -18.22
C LEU A 392 18.92 -0.58 -17.01
N TYR A 393 19.69 0.01 -16.07
CA TYR A 393 19.14 0.68 -14.88
C TYR A 393 18.29 1.91 -15.25
N LEU A 394 18.77 2.68 -16.22
CA LEU A 394 18.07 3.88 -16.69
C LEU A 394 16.72 3.53 -17.34
N GLY A 395 16.70 2.49 -18.17
CA GLY A 395 15.47 2.01 -18.81
C GLY A 395 14.39 1.56 -17.79
N ARG A 396 14.80 0.88 -16.72
CA ARG A 396 13.88 0.47 -15.63
C ARG A 396 13.34 1.66 -14.87
N TYR A 397 14.18 2.66 -14.57
CA TYR A 397 13.76 3.86 -13.86
C TYR A 397 12.73 4.67 -14.64
N LEU A 398 12.94 4.83 -15.95
CA LEU A 398 12.01 5.54 -16.82
C LEU A 398 10.65 4.85 -16.95
N ASN A 399 10.64 3.51 -16.98
CA ASN A 399 9.39 2.75 -16.94
C ASN A 399 8.63 2.96 -15.63
N MET A 400 9.32 2.93 -14.48
CA MET A 400 8.72 3.14 -13.18
C MET A 400 8.11 4.55 -13.04
N CYS A 401 8.79 5.57 -13.54
CA CYS A 401 8.26 6.94 -13.57
C CYS A 401 7.02 7.07 -14.47
N SER A 402 6.99 6.36 -15.60
CA SER A 402 5.83 6.35 -16.51
C SER A 402 4.61 5.69 -15.86
N ASP A 403 4.81 4.57 -15.18
CA ASP A 403 3.74 3.87 -14.45
C ASP A 403 3.17 4.73 -13.30
N TYR A 404 4.03 5.52 -12.64
CA TYR A 404 3.63 6.47 -11.61
C TYR A 404 2.70 7.57 -12.15
N ILE A 405 3.06 8.17 -13.28
CA ILE A 405 2.25 9.20 -13.94
C ILE A 405 0.91 8.62 -14.40
N ASP A 406 0.90 7.37 -14.91
CA ASP A 406 -0.33 6.65 -15.25
C ASP A 406 -1.23 6.41 -14.03
N GLY A 407 -0.62 6.13 -12.88
CA GLY A 407 -1.32 5.98 -11.61
C GLY A 407 -2.02 7.27 -11.17
N LEU A 408 -1.32 8.39 -11.22
CA LEU A 408 -1.88 9.72 -10.91
C LEU A 408 -3.05 10.09 -11.83
N GLU A 409 -2.95 9.77 -13.12
CA GLU A 409 -4.01 10.09 -14.08
C GLU A 409 -5.26 9.21 -13.88
N LYS A 410 -5.09 7.91 -13.62
CA LYS A 410 -6.19 7.03 -13.24
C LYS A 410 -6.89 7.51 -11.97
N TYR A 411 -6.12 7.97 -10.98
CA TYR A 411 -6.64 8.54 -9.75
C TYR A 411 -7.43 9.82 -10.01
N ARG A 412 -6.90 10.74 -10.84
CA ARG A 412 -7.62 11.96 -11.26
C ARG A 412 -8.94 11.64 -11.96
N ILE A 413 -8.96 10.63 -12.82
CA ILE A 413 -10.17 10.18 -13.53
C ILE A 413 -11.18 9.59 -12.55
N SER A 414 -10.74 8.79 -11.58
CA SER A 414 -11.62 8.20 -10.56
C SER A 414 -12.26 9.26 -9.65
N LEU A 415 -11.49 10.26 -9.22
CA LEU A 415 -11.99 11.42 -8.46
C LEU A 415 -13.03 12.24 -9.25
N ARG A 416 -12.81 12.39 -10.57
CA ARG A 416 -13.77 13.07 -11.45
C ARG A 416 -15.08 12.30 -11.60
N LYS A 417 -15.05 10.98 -11.46
CA LYS A 417 -16.24 10.10 -11.50
C LYS A 417 -17.05 10.23 -10.20
N VAL A 418 -16.38 10.31 -9.05
CA VAL A 418 -16.99 10.51 -7.72
C VAL A 418 -17.57 11.92 -7.58
N GLY A 419 -16.91 12.95 -8.13
CA GLY A 419 -17.40 14.35 -8.11
C GLY A 419 -18.66 14.60 -8.94
N ARG A 420 -19.10 13.65 -9.77
CA ARG A 420 -20.40 13.73 -10.45
C ARG A 420 -21.59 13.35 -9.57
N GLU A 421 -21.34 12.74 -8.43
CA GLU A 421 -22.38 12.25 -7.52
C GLU A 421 -22.58 13.12 -6.26
N GLY A 422 -21.78 14.19 -6.02
CA GLY A 422 -21.92 15.09 -4.85
C GLY A 422 -21.00 16.31 -4.85
N GLY A 423 -21.47 17.32 -5.21
CA GLY A 423 -21.30 18.77 -5.46
C GLY A 423 -20.05 19.55 -5.02
N ASP A 424 -19.18 19.22 -4.07
CA ASP A 424 -18.20 20.18 -3.49
C ASP A 424 -16.71 19.87 -3.68
N VAL A 425 -16.37 18.75 -4.28
CA VAL A 425 -14.96 18.37 -4.56
C VAL A 425 -14.44 18.95 -5.88
N MET A 426 -15.29 19.68 -6.61
CA MET A 426 -15.06 20.08 -8.01
C MET A 426 -14.02 21.18 -8.24
N ASP A 427 -13.76 22.09 -7.32
CA ASP A 427 -12.86 23.23 -7.58
C ASP A 427 -11.37 22.89 -7.39
N ALA A 428 -11.01 22.00 -6.49
CA ALA A 428 -9.64 21.51 -6.34
C ALA A 428 -9.21 20.57 -7.49
N LEU A 429 -10.17 19.93 -8.15
CA LEU A 429 -9.97 18.96 -9.25
C LEU A 429 -9.93 19.59 -10.64
N LYS A 430 -10.29 20.85 -10.78
CA LYS A 430 -10.23 21.60 -12.06
C LYS A 430 -8.81 22.01 -12.45
N SER A 431 -7.81 21.84 -11.61
CA SER A 431 -6.44 22.20 -11.97
C SER A 431 -5.81 21.18 -12.92
N LYS A 432 -6.23 21.28 -14.18
CA LYS A 432 -5.46 20.79 -15.35
C LYS A 432 -4.00 21.23 -15.25
N GLU A 433 -3.79 22.39 -14.66
CA GLU A 433 -2.53 23.06 -14.37
C GLU A 433 -1.55 22.25 -13.49
N PHE A 434 -2.03 21.54 -12.46
CA PHE A 434 -1.15 20.72 -11.61
C PHE A 434 -0.56 19.53 -12.38
N MET A 435 -1.38 18.84 -13.18
CA MET A 435 -0.91 17.69 -13.95
C MET A 435 -0.03 18.12 -15.12
N GLU A 436 -0.34 19.25 -15.77
CA GLU A 436 0.50 19.83 -16.80
C GLU A 436 1.86 20.23 -16.21
N LYS A 437 1.88 20.87 -15.05
CA LYS A 437 3.12 21.25 -14.35
C LYS A 437 3.96 20.04 -13.93
N ALA A 438 3.32 19.01 -13.36
CA ALA A 438 4.01 17.76 -12.99
C ALA A 438 4.60 17.01 -14.20
N LEU A 439 3.89 17.04 -15.33
CA LEU A 439 4.38 16.48 -16.59
C LEU A 439 5.54 17.28 -17.19
N ASP A 440 5.45 18.60 -17.16
CA ASP A 440 6.50 19.47 -17.65
C ASP A 440 7.78 19.33 -16.81
N GLU A 441 7.62 19.26 -15.48
CA GLU A 441 8.74 19.03 -14.56
C GLU A 441 9.39 17.65 -14.79
N PHE A 442 8.57 16.60 -14.97
CA PHE A 442 9.05 15.27 -15.32
C PHE A 442 9.82 15.25 -16.65
N TYR A 443 9.27 15.88 -17.70
CA TYR A 443 9.96 15.93 -18.99
C TYR A 443 11.22 16.77 -18.95
N SER A 444 11.21 17.87 -18.21
CA SER A 444 12.41 18.69 -18.01
C SER A 444 13.53 17.89 -17.32
N GLN A 445 13.17 17.13 -16.30
CA GLN A 445 14.13 16.28 -15.58
C GLN A 445 14.62 15.10 -16.42
N PHE A 446 13.73 14.50 -17.23
CA PHE A 446 14.10 13.49 -18.22
C PHE A 446 15.10 14.04 -19.23
N ASP A 447 14.82 15.20 -19.82
CA ASP A 447 15.65 15.83 -20.84
C ASP A 447 17.04 16.15 -20.30
N ALA A 448 17.10 16.77 -19.10
CA ALA A 448 18.36 17.10 -18.44
C ALA A 448 19.19 15.84 -18.14
N THR A 449 18.56 14.82 -17.56
CA THR A 449 19.23 13.54 -17.23
C THR A 449 19.73 12.83 -18.48
N PHE A 450 18.92 12.84 -19.55
CA PHE A 450 19.30 12.21 -20.80
C PHE A 450 20.49 12.92 -21.46
N LEU A 451 20.47 14.26 -21.51
CA LEU A 451 21.54 15.03 -22.12
C LEU A 451 22.83 15.03 -21.31
N ASP A 452 22.75 14.94 -19.98
CA ASP A 452 23.95 14.76 -19.14
C ASP A 452 24.60 13.38 -19.35
N LEU A 453 23.80 12.35 -19.67
CA LEU A 453 24.28 11.00 -19.99
C LEU A 453 24.80 10.87 -21.42
N PHE A 454 24.22 11.61 -22.34
CA PHE A 454 24.55 11.59 -23.75
C PHE A 454 24.80 13.03 -24.28
N PRO A 455 25.87 13.71 -23.83
CA PRO A 455 26.12 15.12 -24.18
C PRO A 455 26.28 15.31 -25.69
N ASP A 456 26.81 14.31 -26.40
CA ASP A 456 27.00 14.33 -27.83
C ASP A 456 25.81 13.78 -28.63
N PHE A 457 24.65 13.55 -27.99
CA PHE A 457 23.50 12.94 -28.68
C PHE A 457 23.02 13.78 -29.86
N ILE A 458 22.83 15.09 -29.67
CA ILE A 458 22.33 15.97 -30.73
C ILE A 458 23.34 16.15 -31.86
N PRO A 459 24.64 16.43 -31.62
CA PRO A 459 25.65 16.44 -32.64
C PRO A 459 25.68 15.16 -33.48
N GLN A 460 25.75 13.99 -32.83
CA GLN A 460 25.79 12.71 -33.53
C GLN A 460 24.46 12.36 -34.23
N LEU A 461 23.31 12.79 -33.67
CA LEU A 461 22.02 12.66 -34.35
C LEU A 461 22.01 13.48 -35.66
N ASN A 462 22.55 14.70 -35.63
CA ASN A 462 22.63 15.56 -36.81
C ASN A 462 23.51 14.98 -37.94
N GLU A 463 24.48 14.13 -37.59
CA GLU A 463 25.25 13.38 -38.60
C GLU A 463 24.40 12.34 -39.35
N LEU A 464 23.31 11.89 -38.73
CA LEU A 464 22.37 10.93 -39.32
C LEU A 464 21.23 11.60 -40.09
N LEU A 465 21.13 12.94 -40.06
CA LEU A 465 20.04 13.70 -40.67
C LEU A 465 20.52 14.48 -41.92
N GLN A 466 19.62 14.71 -42.85
CA GLN A 466 19.85 15.56 -44.03
C GLN A 466 20.02 17.02 -43.62
N GLU A 467 20.69 17.83 -44.41
CA GLU A 467 21.04 19.22 -44.08
C GLU A 467 19.82 20.09 -43.73
N ASP A 468 18.71 19.90 -44.43
CA ASP A 468 17.44 20.60 -44.22
C ASP A 468 16.66 20.12 -42.98
N ALA A 469 17.05 18.99 -42.45
CA ALA A 469 16.43 18.39 -41.26
C ALA A 469 17.32 18.44 -40.01
N LYS A 470 18.50 19.04 -40.10
CA LYS A 470 19.39 19.20 -38.94
C LYS A 470 18.78 20.08 -37.89
N ILE A 471 18.94 19.66 -36.65
CA ILE A 471 18.35 20.27 -35.48
C ILE A 471 19.32 21.31 -34.91
N SER A 472 18.91 22.59 -34.92
CA SER A 472 19.63 23.63 -34.22
C SER A 472 19.29 23.59 -32.73
N TYR A 473 20.21 23.13 -31.91
CA TYR A 473 20.05 23.01 -30.48
C TYR A 473 20.88 24.09 -29.77
N HIS A 474 20.19 24.95 -29.00
CA HIS A 474 20.88 25.94 -28.18
C HIS A 474 21.06 25.32 -26.76
N SER A 475 22.30 25.04 -26.39
CA SER A 475 22.68 24.33 -25.16
C SER A 475 22.20 24.99 -23.84
N LYS A 476 21.70 26.23 -23.89
CA LYS A 476 21.22 26.96 -22.70
C LYS A 476 19.82 26.52 -22.22
N GLU A 477 18.98 25.95 -23.07
CA GLU A 477 17.60 25.62 -22.72
C GLU A 477 17.40 24.18 -22.25
N ARG A 478 18.37 23.28 -22.47
CA ARG A 478 18.39 21.85 -22.07
C ARG A 478 17.05 21.10 -22.19
N LEU A 479 16.13 21.58 -23.04
CA LEU A 479 14.81 21.00 -23.26
C LEU A 479 14.75 20.31 -24.64
N LEU A 480 14.35 19.03 -24.62
CA LEU A 480 14.11 18.26 -25.83
C LEU A 480 12.71 18.53 -26.37
N THR A 481 12.57 18.69 -27.67
CA THR A 481 11.25 18.65 -28.30
C THR A 481 10.62 17.26 -28.16
N THR A 482 9.31 17.16 -28.33
CA THR A 482 8.62 15.86 -28.31
C THR A 482 9.24 14.87 -29.32
N GLU A 483 9.64 15.35 -30.49
CA GLU A 483 10.32 14.54 -31.52
C GLU A 483 11.66 14.01 -30.99
N LEU A 484 12.44 14.86 -30.35
CA LEU A 484 13.74 14.48 -29.79
C LEU A 484 13.59 13.51 -28.60
N ARG A 485 12.56 13.69 -27.77
CA ARG A 485 12.25 12.74 -26.68
C ARG A 485 11.90 11.36 -27.24
N VAL A 486 11.19 11.28 -28.36
CA VAL A 486 10.94 10.00 -29.05
C VAL A 486 12.26 9.34 -29.43
N LEU A 487 13.19 10.09 -30.03
CA LEU A 487 14.50 9.55 -30.40
C LEU A 487 15.37 9.20 -29.19
N ALA A 488 15.31 10.00 -28.13
CA ALA A 488 15.97 9.74 -26.86
C ALA A 488 15.48 8.43 -26.23
N LEU A 489 14.17 8.19 -26.22
CA LEU A 489 13.57 6.95 -25.72
C LEU A 489 14.00 5.73 -26.56
N ILE A 490 14.03 5.87 -27.88
CA ILE A 490 14.55 4.83 -28.77
C ILE A 490 16.03 4.58 -28.49
N ARG A 491 16.84 5.64 -28.29
CA ARG A 491 18.23 5.51 -27.87
C ARG A 491 18.39 4.73 -26.57
N LEU A 492 17.48 4.93 -25.62
CA LEU A 492 17.41 4.20 -24.35
C LEU A 492 16.85 2.77 -24.49
N GLY A 493 16.52 2.34 -25.71
CA GLY A 493 16.01 0.99 -25.98
C GLY A 493 14.50 0.84 -25.88
N VAL A 494 13.74 1.91 -25.67
CA VAL A 494 12.29 1.88 -25.68
C VAL A 494 11.78 1.96 -27.12
N ASN A 495 11.72 0.83 -27.81
CA ASN A 495 11.36 0.78 -29.24
C ASN A 495 9.85 0.67 -29.52
N ASP A 496 9.05 0.35 -28.50
CA ASP A 496 7.61 0.19 -28.61
C ASP A 496 6.90 1.54 -28.67
N SER A 497 6.22 1.82 -29.80
CA SER A 497 5.50 3.07 -30.03
C SER A 497 4.35 3.28 -29.03
N VAL A 498 3.75 2.23 -28.49
CA VAL A 498 2.69 2.33 -27.48
C VAL A 498 3.28 2.79 -26.14
N LYS A 499 4.43 2.23 -25.75
CA LYS A 499 5.15 2.65 -24.53
C LYS A 499 5.63 4.09 -24.66
N ILE A 500 6.20 4.48 -25.80
CA ILE A 500 6.62 5.86 -26.08
C ILE A 500 5.43 6.82 -26.04
N ALA A 501 4.29 6.45 -26.64
CA ALA A 501 3.07 7.24 -26.64
C ALA A 501 2.54 7.46 -25.22
N ARG A 502 2.53 6.40 -24.41
CA ARG A 502 2.14 6.46 -23.00
C ARG A 502 3.08 7.35 -22.19
N PHE A 503 4.38 7.20 -22.37
CA PHE A 503 5.39 8.02 -21.69
C PHE A 503 5.24 9.51 -22.03
N LEU A 504 5.07 9.85 -23.31
CA LEU A 504 4.97 11.24 -23.79
C LEU A 504 3.55 11.80 -23.76
N ARG A 505 2.57 11.02 -23.29
CA ARG A 505 1.15 11.44 -23.25
C ARG A 505 0.64 11.93 -24.61
N ARG A 506 1.04 11.24 -25.66
CA ARG A 506 0.64 11.52 -27.04
C ARG A 506 -0.08 10.30 -27.63
N SER A 507 -0.81 10.53 -28.74
CA SER A 507 -1.42 9.42 -29.47
C SER A 507 -0.36 8.53 -30.12
N VAL A 508 -0.63 7.23 -30.23
CA VAL A 508 0.28 6.30 -30.90
C VAL A 508 0.53 6.71 -32.36
N SER A 509 -0.51 7.27 -33.00
CA SER A 509 -0.40 7.82 -34.37
C SER A 509 0.58 8.99 -34.43
N THR A 510 0.60 9.86 -33.43
CA THR A 510 1.55 10.98 -33.33
C THR A 510 2.99 10.47 -33.23
N ILE A 511 3.23 9.48 -32.38
CA ILE A 511 4.57 8.88 -32.23
C ILE A 511 5.01 8.19 -33.54
N TYR A 512 4.08 7.47 -34.16
CA TYR A 512 4.36 6.85 -35.46
C TYR A 512 4.76 7.89 -36.51
N ASN A 513 4.03 9.00 -36.57
CA ASN A 513 4.33 10.08 -37.52
C ASN A 513 5.72 10.71 -37.27
N TYR A 514 6.10 10.93 -36.02
CA TYR A 514 7.43 11.43 -35.67
C TYR A 514 8.52 10.43 -36.08
N ARG A 515 8.37 9.15 -35.82
CA ARG A 515 9.32 8.11 -36.21
C ARG A 515 9.46 8.03 -37.74
N VAL A 516 8.34 8.09 -38.45
CA VAL A 516 8.34 8.08 -39.92
C VAL A 516 9.03 9.34 -40.50
N LYS A 517 8.69 10.52 -39.98
CA LYS A 517 9.31 11.78 -40.36
C LYS A 517 10.83 11.71 -40.19
N MET A 518 11.32 11.33 -39.03
CA MET A 518 12.76 11.28 -38.76
C MET A 518 13.49 10.22 -39.58
N ARG A 519 12.87 9.05 -39.82
CA ARG A 519 13.44 8.05 -40.74
C ARG A 519 13.52 8.54 -42.20
N ASN A 520 12.53 9.32 -42.60
CA ASN A 520 12.53 9.89 -43.97
C ASN A 520 13.56 11.01 -44.15
N SER A 521 13.89 11.73 -43.09
CA SER A 521 14.90 12.81 -43.07
C SER A 521 16.31 12.31 -42.78
N SER A 522 16.54 10.99 -42.73
CA SER A 522 17.86 10.44 -42.45
C SER A 522 18.73 10.34 -43.69
N THR A 523 20.02 10.45 -43.51
CA THR A 523 21.05 10.23 -44.56
C THR A 523 21.32 8.76 -44.82
N CYS A 524 20.88 7.86 -43.90
CA CYS A 524 21.09 6.42 -43.99
C CYS A 524 19.80 5.68 -44.40
N ASP A 525 19.94 4.39 -44.71
CA ASP A 525 18.82 3.49 -45.00
C ASP A 525 17.75 3.59 -43.86
N ARG A 526 16.50 3.83 -44.24
CA ARG A 526 15.34 3.98 -43.33
C ARG A 526 15.19 2.83 -42.32
N LYS A 527 15.55 1.61 -42.73
CA LYS A 527 15.50 0.42 -41.86
C LYS A 527 16.64 0.38 -40.83
N LYS A 528 17.73 1.07 -41.12
CA LYS A 528 18.93 1.09 -40.26
C LYS A 528 19.03 2.33 -39.38
N PHE A 529 18.18 3.34 -39.59
CA PHE A 529 18.22 4.59 -38.84
C PHE A 529 18.12 4.38 -37.33
N GLU A 530 17.10 3.67 -36.87
CA GLU A 530 16.90 3.45 -35.42
C GLU A 530 18.02 2.60 -34.81
N ASN A 531 18.59 1.66 -35.58
CA ASN A 531 19.74 0.88 -35.12
C ASN A 531 20.99 1.75 -34.96
N ARG A 532 21.21 2.71 -35.86
CA ARG A 532 22.32 3.69 -35.76
C ARG A 532 22.06 4.67 -34.61
N LEU A 533 20.82 5.13 -34.47
CA LEU A 533 20.41 5.97 -33.36
C LEU A 533 20.69 5.31 -31.98
N MET A 534 20.45 4.01 -31.85
CA MET A 534 20.75 3.26 -30.63
C MET A 534 22.26 3.14 -30.33
N GLN A 535 23.12 3.42 -31.30
CA GLN A 535 24.57 3.36 -31.13
C GLN A 535 25.20 4.71 -30.76
N ILE A 536 24.45 5.82 -30.84
CA ILE A 536 24.93 7.15 -30.44
C ILE A 536 25.44 7.14 -29.01
N GLY A 537 26.68 7.61 -28.78
CA GLY A 537 27.28 7.69 -27.46
C GLY A 537 27.69 6.34 -26.83
N ARG A 538 27.88 5.28 -27.67
CA ARG A 538 28.50 4.01 -27.24
C ARG A 538 30.01 4.04 -27.44
#